data_6c146b467789f3f620323635487ebce7
#
_entry.id   6c146b467789f3f620323635487ebce7
#
_cell.length_a   1.000
_cell.length_b   1.000
_cell.length_c   1.000
_cell.angle_alpha   90.00
_cell.angle_beta   90.00
_cell.angle_gamma   90.00
#
_symmetry.space_group_name_H-M   'P 1'
#
loop_
_entity.id
_entity.type
_entity.pdbx_description
1 polymer ?
#
loop_
_entity_poly.entity_id
_entity_poly.type
_entity_poly.pdbx_seq_one_letter_code
_entity_poly.pdbx_strand_id
1 'polypeptide(L)'
;MTQTPGPAGTGPEGTGLLSSPPDGAMAAYPRPATARPHILVVNGRKVRQPVFVLGAPCSGTAILARALKRTSGFHMTLGQRWVLPVVHGFARNPGLARGRAEAAATVLRDAFAQGWQVTPDCCLGCSAACREAGGVAGAGPCVPELGITRYGDASPELLYCADSLIDAFPDARLVQIVRDGRDVVAGMLSDAPALAWFRPGFVNLDTEITHPLLGLDNPPDRSHWDEASVAGKCAMRWRGTIRLMARLRMRLTAEQLVTLRYEEMIRQPLTAARTVSAFIGAEVRPLEPPPGPDPPAEPGSWRRQLSPAQLAEVERIAGDELRRVGYSVAS
;
A
#
# COMPACT_ATOMS: atom_id res chain seq x y z
N MET A 1 -28.17 44.86 68.59
CA MET A 1 -27.03 45.45 69.28
C MET A 1 -25.80 44.64 68.95
N THR A 2 -24.79 45.37 68.51
CA THR A 2 -23.40 45.02 68.23
C THR A 2 -23.10 44.08 67.09
N GLN A 3 -22.78 44.66 65.94
CA GLN A 3 -22.05 44.15 64.83
C GLN A 3 -20.57 44.01 65.19
N THR A 4 -19.96 42.90 64.73
CA THR A 4 -18.51 42.77 64.65
C THR A 4 -18.11 42.52 63.22
N PRO A 5 -17.11 43.23 62.66
CA PRO A 5 -16.69 43.08 61.26
C PRO A 5 -15.70 41.91 61.12
N GLY A 6 -15.88 41.08 60.07
CA GLY A 6 -14.94 40.03 59.67
C GLY A 6 -13.82 40.60 58.78
N PRO A 7 -12.65 39.95 58.72
CA PRO A 7 -11.49 40.44 58.00
C PRO A 7 -11.55 40.17 56.52
N ALA A 8 -10.95 41.10 55.76
CA ALA A 8 -10.74 41.03 54.33
C ALA A 8 -9.83 39.89 53.91
N GLY A 9 -10.31 39.01 53.00
CA GLY A 9 -9.50 37.98 52.34
C GLY A 9 -8.86 38.54 51.07
N THR A 10 -7.56 38.62 51.08
CA THR A 10 -6.70 38.88 49.92
C THR A 10 -6.74 37.65 48.97
N GLY A 11 -7.17 37.84 47.75
CA GLY A 11 -7.07 36.87 46.69
C GLY A 11 -5.63 36.71 46.19
N PRO A 12 -5.23 35.51 45.77
CA PRO A 12 -3.97 35.37 45.04
C PRO A 12 -4.15 35.67 43.56
N GLU A 13 -3.50 36.70 43.11
CA GLU A 13 -3.11 36.88 41.69
C GLU A 13 -2.11 35.79 41.32
N GLY A 14 -2.24 35.21 40.16
CA GLY A 14 -1.24 34.27 39.65
C GLY A 14 -1.73 33.40 38.53
N THR A 15 -2.25 33.98 37.43
CA THR A 15 -2.31 33.29 36.13
C THR A 15 -0.91 33.15 35.57
N GLY A 16 -0.22 32.12 35.98
CA GLY A 16 1.00 31.64 35.35
C GLY A 16 0.65 31.07 33.97
N LEU A 17 0.79 31.87 32.92
CA LEU A 17 0.91 31.38 31.57
C LEU A 17 2.07 30.39 31.51
N LEU A 18 1.76 29.13 31.29
CA LEU A 18 2.77 28.13 30.96
C LEU A 18 3.40 28.54 29.64
N SER A 19 4.59 29.12 29.72
CA SER A 19 5.46 29.41 28.58
C SER A 19 5.73 28.11 27.85
N SER A 20 5.38 28.05 26.57
CA SER A 20 5.79 26.99 25.66
C SER A 20 7.30 26.83 25.73
N PRO A 21 7.83 25.59 25.77
CA PRO A 21 9.26 25.40 25.69
C PRO A 21 9.76 25.93 24.33
N PRO A 22 10.99 26.47 24.28
CA PRO A 22 11.58 26.96 23.04
C PRO A 22 11.75 25.80 22.05
N ASP A 23 11.66 26.11 20.74
CA ASP A 23 11.95 25.23 19.62
C ASP A 23 13.28 24.49 19.85
N GLY A 24 13.20 23.38 20.55
CA GLY A 24 14.29 22.44 20.76
C GLY A 24 14.09 21.30 19.79
N ALA A 25 15.03 21.11 18.87
CA ALA A 25 15.16 19.94 18.04
C ALA A 25 14.77 18.71 18.86
N MET A 26 13.73 17.99 18.43
CA MET A 26 13.41 16.70 19.01
C MET A 26 14.67 15.86 18.93
N ALA A 27 15.27 15.61 20.11
CA ALA A 27 16.42 14.73 20.20
C ALA A 27 16.06 13.43 19.52
N ALA A 28 16.78 13.12 18.45
CA ALA A 28 16.65 11.84 17.77
C ALA A 28 16.93 10.79 18.81
N TYR A 29 15.90 10.00 19.18
CA TYR A 29 16.13 8.83 20.03
C TYR A 29 17.23 8.01 19.37
N PRO A 30 18.30 7.68 20.12
CA PRO A 30 19.36 6.84 19.57
C PRO A 30 18.69 5.56 19.08
N ARG A 31 18.88 5.25 17.79
CA ARG A 31 18.46 3.95 17.26
C ARG A 31 19.15 2.92 18.12
N PRO A 32 18.41 1.99 18.76
CA PRO A 32 19.03 0.92 19.51
C PRO A 32 19.96 0.19 18.54
N ALA A 33 21.25 0.10 18.90
CA ALA A 33 22.23 -0.62 18.16
C ALA A 33 21.70 -2.03 17.89
N THR A 34 21.47 -2.37 16.61
CA THR A 34 21.17 -3.72 16.12
C THR A 34 20.15 -4.49 16.95
N ALA A 35 18.86 -4.10 16.87
CA ALA A 35 17.80 -5.00 17.23
C ALA A 35 18.00 -6.29 16.40
N ARG A 36 18.22 -7.42 17.08
CA ARG A 36 18.34 -8.73 16.43
C ARG A 36 17.06 -8.90 15.60
N PRO A 37 17.17 -9.22 14.28
CA PRO A 37 15.98 -9.36 13.46
C PRO A 37 15.07 -10.39 14.14
N HIS A 38 13.89 -9.94 14.59
CA HIS A 38 12.93 -10.83 15.21
C HIS A 38 12.53 -11.88 14.18
N ILE A 39 12.88 -13.12 14.41
CA ILE A 39 12.52 -14.23 13.54
C ILE A 39 11.02 -14.45 13.66
N LEU A 40 10.29 -14.22 12.59
CA LEU A 40 8.88 -14.58 12.52
C LEU A 40 8.75 -16.09 12.22
N VAL A 41 7.99 -16.80 13.04
CA VAL A 41 7.65 -18.21 12.82
C VAL A 41 6.14 -18.31 12.63
N VAL A 42 5.72 -18.87 11.49
CA VAL A 42 4.31 -19.09 11.13
C VAL A 42 4.17 -20.53 10.66
N ASN A 43 3.14 -21.25 11.09
CA ASN A 43 2.94 -22.66 10.76
C ASN A 43 4.19 -23.52 11.06
N GLY A 44 4.86 -23.28 12.20
CA GLY A 44 6.09 -23.96 12.59
C GLY A 44 7.33 -23.68 11.73
N ARG A 45 7.27 -22.74 10.79
CA ARG A 45 8.35 -22.39 9.85
C ARG A 45 8.80 -20.95 9.99
N LYS A 46 10.10 -20.72 9.84
CA LYS A 46 10.64 -19.36 9.77
C LYS A 46 10.23 -18.70 8.46
N VAL A 47 9.61 -17.54 8.57
CA VAL A 47 9.36 -16.68 7.41
C VAL A 47 10.70 -16.08 6.96
N ARG A 48 11.05 -16.32 5.70
CA ARG A 48 12.26 -15.79 5.08
C ARG A 48 11.93 -15.20 3.71
N GLN A 49 12.48 -14.04 3.44
CA GLN A 49 12.31 -13.35 2.16
C GLN A 49 10.85 -13.35 1.69
N PRO A 50 9.89 -12.87 2.52
CA PRO A 50 8.50 -12.80 2.09
C PRO A 50 8.39 -11.91 0.86
N VAL A 51 7.45 -12.23 -0.03
CA VAL A 51 7.28 -11.54 -1.30
C VAL A 51 6.05 -10.63 -1.21
N PHE A 52 6.23 -9.35 -1.48
CA PHE A 52 5.14 -8.38 -1.51
C PHE A 52 4.97 -7.79 -2.90
N VAL A 53 3.74 -7.81 -3.40
CA VAL A 53 3.38 -7.22 -4.69
C VAL A 53 2.78 -5.84 -4.45
N LEU A 54 3.40 -4.81 -5.01
CA LEU A 54 3.06 -3.41 -4.80
C LEU A 54 2.64 -2.76 -6.11
N GLY A 55 1.64 -1.90 -6.04
CA GLY A 55 1.18 -1.15 -7.20
C GLY A 55 0.02 -0.21 -6.89
N ALA A 56 -0.32 0.64 -7.85
CA ALA A 56 -1.56 1.40 -7.79
C ALA A 56 -2.77 0.46 -7.88
N PRO A 57 -3.95 0.85 -7.40
CA PRO A 57 -5.18 0.16 -7.76
C PRO A 57 -5.28 0.00 -9.29
N CYS A 58 -5.84 -1.09 -9.75
CA CYS A 58 -6.00 -1.37 -11.18
C CYS A 58 -4.70 -1.48 -12.00
N SER A 59 -3.52 -1.60 -11.36
CA SER A 59 -2.24 -1.75 -12.05
C SER A 59 -1.87 -3.19 -12.41
N GLY A 60 -2.70 -4.19 -12.05
CA GLY A 60 -2.46 -5.60 -12.38
C GLY A 60 -1.76 -6.40 -11.28
N THR A 61 -1.64 -5.89 -10.07
CA THR A 61 -1.08 -6.62 -8.91
C THR A 61 -1.76 -7.97 -8.68
N ALA A 62 -3.09 -8.05 -8.88
CA ALA A 62 -3.86 -9.26 -8.72
C ALA A 62 -3.46 -10.39 -9.71
N ILE A 63 -3.02 -10.05 -10.92
CA ILE A 63 -2.57 -11.05 -11.93
C ILE A 63 -1.33 -11.78 -11.42
N LEU A 64 -0.33 -11.01 -10.98
CA LEU A 64 0.90 -11.59 -10.43
C LEU A 64 0.63 -12.33 -9.12
N ALA A 65 -0.17 -11.75 -8.22
CA ALA A 65 -0.54 -12.39 -6.96
C ALA A 65 -1.23 -13.74 -7.16
N ARG A 66 -2.09 -13.84 -8.19
CA ARG A 66 -2.73 -15.10 -8.59
C ARG A 66 -1.70 -16.15 -9.07
N ALA A 67 -0.74 -15.76 -9.90
CA ALA A 67 0.31 -16.65 -10.38
C ALA A 67 1.17 -17.16 -9.21
N LEU A 68 1.56 -16.28 -8.30
CA LEU A 68 2.28 -16.64 -7.08
C LEU A 68 1.47 -17.56 -6.17
N LYS A 69 0.18 -17.30 -5.99
CA LYS A 69 -0.71 -18.13 -5.17
C LYS A 69 -0.86 -19.56 -5.72
N ARG A 70 -0.81 -19.72 -7.03
CA ARG A 70 -0.88 -21.02 -7.71
C ARG A 70 0.48 -21.72 -7.81
N THR A 71 1.54 -21.04 -7.43
CA THR A 71 2.90 -21.60 -7.39
C THR A 71 3.03 -22.54 -6.20
N SER A 72 3.57 -23.74 -6.42
CA SER A 72 3.71 -24.76 -5.37
C SER A 72 4.52 -24.23 -4.18
N GLY A 73 4.02 -24.49 -2.98
CA GLY A 73 4.65 -24.07 -1.73
C GLY A 73 4.55 -22.57 -1.43
N PHE A 74 3.83 -21.78 -2.22
CA PHE A 74 3.68 -20.35 -2.00
C PHE A 74 2.36 -20.04 -1.30
N HIS A 75 2.43 -19.55 -0.07
CA HIS A 75 1.26 -19.03 0.65
C HIS A 75 1.12 -17.52 0.40
N MET A 76 0.38 -17.18 -0.65
CA MET A 76 0.09 -15.80 -1.06
C MET A 76 -1.28 -15.36 -0.59
N THR A 77 -1.37 -14.22 0.09
CA THR A 77 -2.64 -13.61 0.52
C THR A 77 -2.98 -12.36 -0.30
N LEU A 78 -4.28 -12.11 -0.48
CA LEU A 78 -4.82 -10.96 -1.19
C LEU A 78 -5.97 -10.38 -0.37
N GLY A 79 -5.73 -9.29 0.34
CA GLY A 79 -6.78 -8.63 1.13
C GLY A 79 -7.25 -9.48 2.31
N GLN A 80 -6.34 -10.00 3.10
CA GLN A 80 -6.62 -10.82 4.27
C GLN A 80 -7.15 -9.95 5.43
N ARG A 81 -8.18 -10.44 6.15
CA ARG A 81 -8.92 -9.69 7.19
C ARG A 81 -8.06 -9.16 8.34
N TRP A 82 -6.95 -9.78 8.66
CA TRP A 82 -6.05 -9.33 9.71
C TRP A 82 -5.06 -8.26 9.22
N VAL A 83 -4.73 -8.28 7.94
CA VAL A 83 -3.76 -7.39 7.30
C VAL A 83 -4.42 -6.09 6.82
N LEU A 84 -5.56 -6.19 6.13
CA LEU A 84 -6.24 -5.03 5.53
C LEU A 84 -6.52 -3.88 6.50
N PRO A 85 -7.08 -4.09 7.71
CA PRO A 85 -7.35 -2.98 8.62
C PRO A 85 -6.09 -2.23 9.05
N VAL A 86 -4.97 -2.94 9.21
CA VAL A 86 -3.67 -2.34 9.57
C VAL A 86 -3.12 -1.53 8.41
N VAL A 87 -3.10 -2.10 7.20
CA VAL A 87 -2.67 -1.42 5.98
C VAL A 87 -3.51 -0.19 5.72
N HIS A 88 -4.84 -0.30 5.82
CA HIS A 88 -5.76 0.82 5.64
C HIS A 88 -5.58 1.89 6.74
N GLY A 89 -5.32 1.49 7.98
CA GLY A 89 -5.03 2.41 9.08
C GLY A 89 -3.81 3.29 8.77
N PHE A 90 -2.72 2.69 8.32
CA PHE A 90 -1.50 3.42 7.91
C PHE A 90 -1.69 4.25 6.64
N ALA A 91 -2.44 3.73 5.66
CA ALA A 91 -2.73 4.46 4.44
C ALA A 91 -3.61 5.70 4.70
N ARG A 92 -4.55 5.62 5.65
CA ARG A 92 -5.41 6.75 6.07
C ARG A 92 -4.69 7.80 6.91
N ASN A 93 -3.75 7.35 7.73
CA ASN A 93 -3.02 8.20 8.68
C ASN A 93 -1.52 7.92 8.58
N PRO A 94 -0.84 8.45 7.55
CA PRO A 94 0.59 8.20 7.35
C PRO A 94 1.46 8.61 8.54
N GLY A 95 1.02 9.58 9.34
CA GLY A 95 1.70 10.00 10.57
C GLY A 95 1.84 8.90 11.62
N LEU A 96 0.93 7.92 11.65
CA LEU A 96 1.04 6.76 12.55
C LEU A 96 2.29 5.91 12.28
N ALA A 97 2.70 5.82 11.02
CA ALA A 97 3.88 5.06 10.62
C ALA A 97 5.19 5.87 10.78
N ARG A 98 5.14 7.22 10.60
CA ARG A 98 6.34 8.07 10.58
C ARG A 98 6.96 8.31 11.96
N GLY A 99 6.13 8.48 12.99
CA GLY A 99 6.60 8.85 14.33
C GLY A 99 7.05 7.69 15.22
N ARG A 100 6.71 6.45 14.87
CA ARG A 100 6.95 5.24 15.65
C ARG A 100 7.22 4.04 14.74
N ALA A 101 8.23 4.14 13.91
CA ALA A 101 8.56 3.15 12.88
C ALA A 101 8.63 1.71 13.41
N GLU A 102 9.26 1.49 14.57
CA GLU A 102 9.37 0.16 15.18
C GLU A 102 8.00 -0.38 15.64
N ALA A 103 7.16 0.45 16.26
CA ALA A 103 5.81 0.05 16.66
C ALA A 103 4.94 -0.26 15.45
N ALA A 104 5.00 0.56 14.39
CA ALA A 104 4.27 0.33 13.15
C ALA A 104 4.72 -0.98 12.47
N ALA A 105 6.02 -1.23 12.41
CA ALA A 105 6.60 -2.46 11.88
C ALA A 105 6.15 -3.69 12.70
N THR A 106 6.12 -3.57 14.03
CA THR A 106 5.66 -4.65 14.92
C THR A 106 4.19 -4.98 14.67
N VAL A 107 3.30 -3.97 14.65
CA VAL A 107 1.86 -4.17 14.41
C VAL A 107 1.62 -4.81 13.03
N LEU A 108 2.34 -4.35 12.01
CA LEU A 108 2.21 -4.91 10.66
C LEU A 108 2.70 -6.36 10.61
N ARG A 109 3.80 -6.66 11.29
CA ARG A 109 4.35 -8.02 11.41
C ARG A 109 3.38 -8.97 12.10
N ASP A 110 2.76 -8.53 13.21
CA ASP A 110 1.77 -9.33 13.94
C ASP A 110 0.54 -9.60 13.07
N ALA A 111 0.09 -8.60 12.30
CA ALA A 111 -1.01 -8.75 11.35
C ALA A 111 -0.69 -9.82 10.29
N PHE A 112 0.53 -9.83 9.74
CA PHE A 112 0.97 -10.87 8.81
C PHE A 112 1.13 -12.22 9.49
N ALA A 113 1.63 -12.28 10.74
CA ALA A 113 1.72 -13.51 11.51
C ALA A 113 0.36 -14.19 11.62
N GLN A 114 -0.69 -13.41 11.94
CA GLN A 114 -2.06 -13.90 11.99
C GLN A 114 -2.62 -14.23 10.61
N GLY A 115 -2.39 -13.36 9.63
CA GLY A 115 -2.92 -13.52 8.28
C GLY A 115 -2.36 -14.73 7.53
N TRP A 116 -1.16 -15.17 7.85
CA TRP A 116 -0.50 -16.32 7.23
C TRP A 116 -0.68 -17.63 7.98
N GLN A 117 -1.38 -17.64 9.12
CA GLN A 117 -1.73 -18.90 9.81
C GLN A 117 -2.66 -19.73 8.93
N VAL A 118 -2.32 -21.01 8.77
CA VAL A 118 -3.17 -21.98 8.08
C VAL A 118 -3.96 -22.75 9.13
N THR A 119 -5.25 -22.56 9.12
CA THR A 119 -6.21 -23.26 9.95
C THR A 119 -7.29 -23.88 9.06
N PRO A 120 -8.09 -24.85 9.55
CA PRO A 120 -9.18 -25.39 8.77
C PRO A 120 -10.14 -24.36 8.17
N ASP A 121 -10.26 -23.20 8.84
CA ASP A 121 -11.18 -22.12 8.47
C ASP A 121 -10.49 -20.85 7.96
N CYS A 122 -9.19 -20.88 7.70
CA CYS A 122 -8.42 -19.68 7.40
C CYS A 122 -8.94 -18.93 6.16
N CYS A 123 -9.44 -19.63 5.15
CA CYS A 123 -9.96 -19.02 3.93
C CYS A 123 -11.35 -18.39 4.09
N LEU A 124 -12.08 -18.65 5.18
CA LEU A 124 -13.33 -17.90 5.47
C LEU A 124 -13.05 -16.41 5.71
N GLY A 125 -11.89 -16.08 6.24
CA GLY A 125 -11.46 -14.70 6.45
C GLY A 125 -10.77 -14.03 5.26
N CYS A 126 -10.61 -14.73 4.15
CA CYS A 126 -9.98 -14.17 2.94
C CYS A 126 -10.99 -13.42 2.06
N SER A 127 -10.50 -12.46 1.28
CA SER A 127 -11.29 -11.78 0.26
C SER A 127 -11.79 -12.78 -0.81
N ALA A 128 -12.86 -12.43 -1.53
CA ALA A 128 -13.35 -13.22 -2.65
C ALA A 128 -12.25 -13.47 -3.70
N ALA A 129 -11.47 -12.43 -4.02
CA ALA A 129 -10.35 -12.53 -4.96
C ALA A 129 -9.26 -13.50 -4.47
N CYS A 130 -8.97 -13.53 -3.16
CA CYS A 130 -8.01 -14.46 -2.60
C CYS A 130 -8.47 -15.91 -2.70
N ARG A 131 -9.74 -16.20 -2.38
CA ARG A 131 -10.34 -17.54 -2.47
C ARG A 131 -10.40 -18.04 -3.91
N GLU A 132 -10.87 -17.19 -4.82
CA GLU A 132 -10.94 -17.48 -6.25
C GLU A 132 -9.55 -17.78 -6.82
N ALA A 133 -8.55 -16.95 -6.51
CA ALA A 133 -7.16 -17.19 -6.92
C ALA A 133 -6.60 -18.53 -6.39
N GLY A 134 -7.06 -18.98 -5.21
CA GLY A 134 -6.68 -20.25 -4.61
C GLY A 134 -7.53 -21.45 -5.04
N GLY A 135 -8.58 -21.24 -5.85
CA GLY A 135 -9.50 -22.30 -6.23
C GLY A 135 -10.34 -22.85 -5.07
N VAL A 136 -10.60 -22.03 -4.02
CA VAL A 136 -11.31 -22.45 -2.82
C VAL A 136 -12.77 -22.07 -2.92
N ALA A 137 -13.63 -23.06 -3.08
CA ALA A 137 -15.08 -22.88 -3.18
C ALA A 137 -15.80 -22.78 -1.82
N GLY A 138 -15.18 -23.28 -0.73
CA GLY A 138 -15.80 -23.35 0.60
C GLY A 138 -14.83 -22.96 1.73
N ALA A 139 -15.05 -23.52 2.90
CA ALA A 139 -14.11 -23.50 4.01
C ALA A 139 -12.90 -24.37 3.71
N GLY A 140 -11.77 -24.03 4.30
CA GLY A 140 -10.56 -24.82 4.17
C GLY A 140 -9.38 -24.01 3.65
N PRO A 141 -8.16 -24.52 3.84
CA PRO A 141 -6.95 -23.83 3.42
C PRO A 141 -6.76 -23.90 1.91
N CYS A 142 -6.29 -22.78 1.32
CA CYS A 142 -5.92 -22.71 -0.09
C CYS A 142 -4.52 -23.29 -0.39
N VAL A 143 -3.81 -23.69 0.65
CA VAL A 143 -2.46 -24.28 0.57
C VAL A 143 -2.32 -25.31 1.70
N PRO A 144 -1.69 -26.49 1.44
CA PRO A 144 -1.42 -27.46 2.49
C PRO A 144 -0.33 -26.89 3.43
N GLU A 145 -0.56 -26.93 4.74
CA GLU A 145 0.35 -26.37 5.74
C GLU A 145 1.79 -26.91 5.61
N LEU A 146 1.92 -28.22 5.47
CA LEU A 146 3.22 -28.89 5.35
C LEU A 146 4.00 -28.53 4.08
N GLY A 147 3.32 -28.05 3.05
CA GLY A 147 3.92 -27.71 1.76
C GLY A 147 4.43 -26.26 1.66
N ILE A 148 4.16 -25.42 2.66
CA ILE A 148 4.52 -23.99 2.58
C ILE A 148 6.03 -23.82 2.71
N THR A 149 6.63 -23.20 1.72
CA THR A 149 8.05 -22.82 1.71
C THR A 149 8.25 -21.30 1.67
N ARG A 150 7.25 -20.54 1.22
CA ARG A 150 7.29 -19.10 1.04
C ARG A 150 5.97 -18.43 1.40
N TYR A 151 6.08 -17.21 1.88
CA TYR A 151 4.95 -16.35 2.23
C TYR A 151 4.93 -15.10 1.36
N GLY A 152 3.77 -14.55 1.11
CA GLY A 152 3.63 -13.29 0.41
C GLY A 152 2.26 -12.64 0.58
N ASP A 153 2.16 -11.40 0.17
CA ASP A 153 0.92 -10.63 0.20
C ASP A 153 0.85 -9.60 -0.94
N ALA A 154 -0.36 -9.35 -1.41
CA ALA A 154 -0.69 -8.33 -2.39
C ALA A 154 -1.94 -7.55 -1.97
N SER A 155 -2.04 -7.20 -0.70
CA SER A 155 -3.16 -6.41 -0.22
C SER A 155 -3.21 -5.05 -0.91
N PRO A 156 -4.40 -4.55 -1.25
CA PRO A 156 -4.57 -3.18 -1.69
C PRO A 156 -3.92 -2.21 -0.70
N GLU A 157 -3.40 -1.10 -1.20
CA GLU A 157 -2.79 -0.02 -0.42
C GLU A 157 -1.49 -0.38 0.32
N LEU A 158 -0.96 -1.61 0.21
CA LEU A 158 0.28 -2.05 0.88
C LEU A 158 1.49 -1.15 0.56
N LEU A 159 1.53 -0.57 -0.64
CA LEU A 159 2.57 0.38 -1.04
C LEU A 159 2.67 1.58 -0.09
N TYR A 160 1.55 2.04 0.47
CA TYR A 160 1.53 3.24 1.33
C TYR A 160 2.08 3.00 2.74
N CYS A 161 2.32 1.75 3.10
CA CYS A 161 3.03 1.37 4.33
C CYS A 161 4.36 0.65 4.04
N ALA A 162 4.94 0.83 2.84
CA ALA A 162 6.14 0.12 2.41
C ALA A 162 7.35 0.35 3.32
N ASP A 163 7.50 1.53 3.91
CA ASP A 163 8.59 1.80 4.87
C ASP A 163 8.46 0.91 6.10
N SER A 164 7.27 0.85 6.71
CA SER A 164 7.01 -0.04 7.85
C SER A 164 7.10 -1.51 7.47
N LEU A 165 6.77 -1.85 6.21
CA LEU A 165 6.88 -3.20 5.67
C LEU A 165 8.35 -3.65 5.58
N ILE A 166 9.24 -2.78 5.11
CA ILE A 166 10.67 -3.03 5.03
C ILE A 166 11.27 -3.15 6.44
N ASP A 167 10.84 -2.30 7.38
CA ASP A 167 11.28 -2.38 8.77
C ASP A 167 10.79 -3.68 9.43
N ALA A 168 9.57 -4.14 9.11
CA ALA A 168 9.01 -5.40 9.60
C ALA A 168 9.71 -6.63 9.01
N PHE A 169 10.11 -6.56 7.75
CA PHE A 169 10.71 -7.66 6.97
C PHE A 169 11.93 -7.15 6.18
N PRO A 170 13.09 -6.97 6.84
CA PRO A 170 14.28 -6.41 6.20
C PRO A 170 14.84 -7.28 5.05
N ASP A 171 14.50 -8.56 5.02
CA ASP A 171 14.87 -9.51 3.97
C ASP A 171 13.79 -9.68 2.89
N ALA A 172 12.71 -8.90 2.93
CA ALA A 172 11.60 -8.99 1.99
C ALA A 172 12.04 -8.74 0.54
N ARG A 173 11.33 -9.38 -0.38
CA ARG A 173 11.42 -9.14 -1.81
C ARG A 173 10.17 -8.44 -2.31
N LEU A 174 10.33 -7.27 -2.91
CA LEU A 174 9.27 -6.41 -3.36
C LEU A 174 9.16 -6.46 -4.88
N VAL A 175 7.98 -6.75 -5.40
CA VAL A 175 7.69 -6.68 -6.83
C VAL A 175 6.76 -5.50 -7.08
N GLN A 176 7.25 -4.46 -7.72
CA GLN A 176 6.44 -3.30 -8.12
C GLN A 176 5.84 -3.52 -9.51
N ILE A 177 4.56 -3.16 -9.68
CA ILE A 177 3.92 -3.16 -10.98
C ILE A 177 3.58 -1.72 -11.37
N VAL A 178 4.12 -1.29 -12.51
CA VAL A 178 3.85 0.00 -13.14
C VAL A 178 2.94 -0.22 -14.35
N ARG A 179 1.92 0.60 -14.48
CA ARG A 179 0.98 0.63 -15.62
C ARG A 179 0.77 2.06 -16.07
N ASP A 180 0.42 2.25 -17.35
CA ASP A 180 0.02 3.57 -17.88
C ASP A 180 -1.02 4.22 -16.96
N GLY A 181 -0.70 5.42 -16.46
CA GLY A 181 -1.55 6.13 -15.52
C GLY A 181 -2.95 6.40 -16.04
N ARG A 182 -3.10 6.57 -17.35
CA ARG A 182 -4.40 6.79 -18.00
C ARG A 182 -5.27 5.54 -17.93
N ASP A 183 -4.68 4.35 -18.14
CA ASP A 183 -5.38 3.07 -17.95
C ASP A 183 -5.72 2.81 -16.48
N VAL A 184 -4.83 3.20 -15.56
CA VAL A 184 -5.08 3.09 -14.12
C VAL A 184 -6.23 4.01 -13.69
N VAL A 185 -6.24 5.26 -14.16
CA VAL A 185 -7.33 6.20 -13.90
C VAL A 185 -8.65 5.68 -14.45
N ALA A 186 -8.67 5.21 -15.70
CA ALA A 186 -9.86 4.63 -16.30
C ALA A 186 -10.40 3.44 -15.49
N GLY A 187 -9.51 2.56 -15.01
CA GLY A 187 -9.88 1.46 -14.13
C GLY A 187 -10.43 1.94 -12.77
N MET A 188 -9.77 2.89 -12.12
CA MET A 188 -10.23 3.42 -10.83
C MET A 188 -11.58 4.10 -10.90
N LEU A 189 -11.92 4.75 -12.02
CA LEU A 189 -13.25 5.39 -12.21
C LEU A 189 -14.41 4.39 -12.17
N SER A 190 -14.14 3.11 -12.42
CA SER A 190 -15.11 2.02 -12.33
C SER A 190 -14.94 1.15 -11.08
N ASP A 191 -13.98 1.47 -10.21
CA ASP A 191 -13.64 0.68 -9.02
C ASP A 191 -14.17 1.37 -7.75
N ALA A 192 -15.34 0.93 -7.27
CA ALA A 192 -15.95 1.49 -6.07
C ALA A 192 -15.04 1.43 -4.82
N PRO A 193 -14.27 0.37 -4.53
CA PRO A 193 -13.25 0.36 -3.48
C PRO A 193 -12.20 1.46 -3.64
N ALA A 194 -11.66 1.67 -4.83
CA ALA A 194 -10.68 2.74 -5.07
C ALA A 194 -11.28 4.13 -4.85
N LEU A 195 -12.51 4.36 -5.31
CA LEU A 195 -13.22 5.64 -5.16
C LEU A 195 -13.67 5.91 -3.73
N ALA A 196 -13.86 4.87 -2.91
CA ALA A 196 -14.24 5.04 -1.50
C ALA A 196 -13.24 5.91 -0.72
N TRP A 197 -11.95 5.90 -1.11
CA TRP A 197 -10.91 6.70 -0.48
C TRP A 197 -11.06 8.21 -0.67
N PHE A 198 -11.87 8.64 -1.63
CA PHE A 198 -12.11 10.06 -1.92
C PHE A 198 -13.37 10.62 -1.23
N ARG A 199 -14.10 9.79 -0.49
CA ARG A 199 -15.30 10.22 0.22
C ARG A 199 -14.93 11.19 1.35
N PRO A 200 -15.70 12.28 1.55
CA PRO A 200 -15.50 13.17 2.67
C PRO A 200 -15.46 12.42 4.02
N GLY A 201 -14.52 12.76 4.87
CA GLY A 201 -14.35 12.15 6.19
C GLY A 201 -13.71 10.75 6.19
N PHE A 202 -13.46 10.15 5.01
CA PHE A 202 -12.77 8.86 4.95
C PHE A 202 -11.28 8.99 5.26
N VAL A 203 -10.65 10.08 4.83
CA VAL A 203 -9.26 10.45 5.15
C VAL A 203 -9.30 11.78 5.87
N ASN A 204 -8.58 11.89 7.01
CA ASN A 204 -8.44 13.16 7.71
C ASN A 204 -7.33 13.99 7.06
N LEU A 205 -7.74 14.96 6.25
CA LEU A 205 -6.84 15.87 5.57
C LEU A 205 -6.47 17.12 6.40
N ASP A 206 -7.11 17.34 7.53
CA ASP A 206 -6.86 18.53 8.34
C ASP A 206 -5.58 18.42 9.16
N THR A 207 -5.15 17.20 9.46
CA THR A 207 -3.97 16.92 10.29
C THR A 207 -2.71 16.59 9.50
N GLU A 208 -2.83 16.27 8.19
CA GLU A 208 -1.72 15.80 7.37
C GLU A 208 -1.49 16.75 6.17
N ILE A 209 -0.38 17.47 6.17
CA ILE A 209 0.01 18.34 5.04
C ILE A 209 0.30 17.49 3.79
N THR A 210 0.95 16.34 3.98
CA THR A 210 1.27 15.41 2.90
C THR A 210 0.53 14.10 3.09
N HIS A 211 -0.13 13.64 2.04
CA HIS A 211 -0.89 12.39 2.07
C HIS A 211 -0.55 11.51 0.86
N PRO A 212 0.41 10.57 1.00
CA PRO A 212 0.93 9.79 -0.12
C PRO A 212 -0.13 9.00 -0.90
N LEU A 213 -1.14 8.44 -0.21
CA LEU A 213 -2.24 7.70 -0.86
C LEU A 213 -3.04 8.60 -1.81
N LEU A 214 -3.24 9.86 -1.45
CA LEU A 214 -3.96 10.82 -2.28
C LEU A 214 -3.06 11.54 -3.28
N GLY A 215 -1.74 11.33 -3.21
CA GLY A 215 -0.76 12.00 -4.06
C GLY A 215 -0.53 13.46 -3.68
N LEU A 216 -0.73 13.80 -2.39
CA LEU A 216 -0.51 15.15 -1.85
C LEU A 216 0.90 15.20 -1.25
N ASP A 217 1.82 15.84 -1.94
CA ASP A 217 3.22 15.95 -1.52
C ASP A 217 3.57 17.34 -0.96
N ASN A 218 2.73 18.34 -1.21
CA ASN A 218 2.96 19.74 -0.85
C ASN A 218 1.64 20.52 -0.69
N PRO A 219 1.65 21.73 -0.11
CA PRO A 219 0.44 22.54 0.06
C PRO A 219 -0.32 22.89 -1.24
N PRO A 220 0.33 23.21 -2.38
CA PRO A 220 -0.37 23.38 -3.65
C PRO A 220 -1.17 22.15 -4.11
N ASP A 221 -0.69 20.94 -3.86
CA ASP A 221 -1.43 19.73 -4.18
C ASP A 221 -2.76 19.68 -3.43
N ARG A 222 -2.82 20.23 -2.21
CA ARG A 222 -4.04 20.29 -1.41
C ARG A 222 -5.11 21.16 -2.07
N SER A 223 -4.76 22.36 -2.48
CA SER A 223 -5.70 23.24 -3.19
C SER A 223 -6.20 22.60 -4.48
N HIS A 224 -5.30 22.01 -5.24
CA HIS A 224 -5.68 21.28 -6.47
C HIS A 224 -6.57 20.06 -6.19
N TRP A 225 -6.42 19.40 -5.04
CA TRP A 225 -7.26 18.26 -4.68
C TRP A 225 -8.72 18.65 -4.51
N ASP A 226 -9.00 19.77 -3.86
CA ASP A 226 -10.36 20.21 -3.59
C ASP A 226 -11.10 20.60 -4.89
N GLU A 227 -10.37 21.13 -5.88
CA GLU A 227 -10.88 21.56 -7.19
C GLU A 227 -10.92 20.42 -8.23
N ALA A 228 -10.14 19.34 -8.02
CA ALA A 228 -9.98 18.27 -9.02
C ALA A 228 -11.26 17.45 -9.19
N SER A 229 -11.54 17.09 -10.44
CA SER A 229 -12.55 16.08 -10.75
C SER A 229 -12.19 14.73 -10.15
N VAL A 230 -13.10 13.76 -10.18
CA VAL A 230 -12.80 12.39 -9.75
C VAL A 230 -11.65 11.79 -10.57
N ALA A 231 -11.59 12.06 -11.88
CA ALA A 231 -10.48 11.62 -12.73
C ALA A 231 -9.15 12.29 -12.33
N GLY A 232 -9.19 13.59 -12.01
CA GLY A 232 -8.05 14.32 -11.48
C GLY A 232 -7.54 13.74 -10.16
N LYS A 233 -8.44 13.40 -9.23
CA LYS A 233 -8.09 12.73 -7.95
C LYS A 233 -7.45 11.37 -8.18
N CYS A 234 -7.96 10.57 -9.11
CA CYS A 234 -7.34 9.32 -9.51
C CYS A 234 -5.93 9.54 -10.09
N ALA A 235 -5.74 10.58 -10.93
CA ALA A 235 -4.45 10.94 -11.48
C ALA A 235 -3.45 11.36 -10.40
N MET A 236 -3.87 12.17 -9.43
CA MET A 236 -3.04 12.53 -8.27
C MET A 236 -2.61 11.30 -7.47
N ARG A 237 -3.53 10.37 -7.20
CA ARG A 237 -3.22 9.11 -6.52
C ARG A 237 -2.21 8.27 -7.28
N TRP A 238 -2.38 8.11 -8.59
CA TRP A 238 -1.41 7.41 -9.44
C TRP A 238 -0.04 8.10 -9.43
N ARG A 239 -0.01 9.42 -9.59
CA ARG A 239 1.21 10.23 -9.51
C ARG A 239 1.96 9.98 -8.19
N GLY A 240 1.26 10.04 -7.07
CA GLY A 240 1.81 9.75 -5.74
C GLY A 240 2.38 8.33 -5.64
N THR A 241 1.68 7.33 -6.21
CA THR A 241 2.17 5.95 -6.29
C THR A 241 3.51 5.86 -7.03
N ILE A 242 3.63 6.50 -8.20
CA ILE A 242 4.88 6.48 -8.98
C ILE A 242 6.04 7.14 -8.20
N ARG A 243 5.76 8.23 -7.50
CA ARG A 243 6.75 8.91 -6.64
C ARG A 243 7.19 8.02 -5.47
N LEU A 244 6.27 7.32 -4.83
CA LEU A 244 6.59 6.33 -3.78
C LEU A 244 7.47 5.21 -4.33
N MET A 245 7.10 4.63 -5.46
CA MET A 245 7.87 3.58 -6.12
C MET A 245 9.29 4.04 -6.49
N ALA A 246 9.44 5.28 -6.96
CA ALA A 246 10.76 5.85 -7.25
C ALA A 246 11.60 6.00 -5.98
N ARG A 247 11.02 6.44 -4.86
CA ARG A 247 11.72 6.50 -3.56
C ARG A 247 12.18 5.13 -3.09
N LEU A 248 11.35 4.09 -3.23
CA LEU A 248 11.73 2.72 -2.87
C LEU A 248 12.92 2.22 -3.71
N ARG A 249 12.95 2.51 -5.02
CA ARG A 249 14.08 2.14 -5.89
C ARG A 249 15.40 2.81 -5.51
N MET A 250 15.36 3.99 -4.89
CA MET A 250 16.58 4.65 -4.39
C MET A 250 17.07 4.07 -3.06
N ARG A 251 16.23 3.37 -2.32
CA ARG A 251 16.54 2.84 -0.97
C ARG A 251 16.88 1.35 -0.96
N LEU A 252 16.39 0.61 -1.92
CA LEU A 252 16.47 -0.85 -1.94
C LEU A 252 17.44 -1.32 -3.03
N THR A 253 18.07 -2.47 -2.78
CA THR A 253 18.96 -3.11 -3.73
C THR A 253 18.18 -3.85 -4.82
N ALA A 254 18.88 -4.26 -5.90
CA ALA A 254 18.28 -5.04 -6.97
C ALA A 254 17.83 -6.44 -6.50
N GLU A 255 18.41 -6.97 -5.42
CA GLU A 255 17.97 -8.22 -4.81
C GLU A 255 16.69 -8.07 -3.99
N GLN A 256 16.35 -6.84 -3.57
CA GLN A 256 15.18 -6.55 -2.76
C GLN A 256 14.00 -6.03 -3.58
N LEU A 257 14.23 -5.44 -4.75
CA LEU A 257 13.20 -4.79 -5.53
C LEU A 257 13.34 -5.03 -7.02
N VAL A 258 12.27 -5.52 -7.65
CA VAL A 258 12.11 -5.59 -9.10
C VAL A 258 10.86 -4.81 -9.53
N THR A 259 10.91 -4.19 -10.70
CA THR A 259 9.78 -3.49 -11.29
C THR A 259 9.36 -4.16 -12.59
N LEU A 260 8.06 -4.48 -12.70
CA LEU A 260 7.44 -5.02 -13.92
C LEU A 260 6.52 -3.97 -14.53
N ARG A 261 6.40 -4.00 -15.86
CA ARG A 261 5.40 -3.23 -16.58
C ARG A 261 4.18 -4.11 -16.84
N TYR A 262 3.00 -3.59 -16.55
CA TYR A 262 1.73 -4.28 -16.82
C TYR A 262 1.63 -4.72 -18.27
N GLU A 263 1.99 -3.82 -19.19
CA GLU A 263 1.91 -4.04 -20.64
C GLU A 263 2.81 -5.21 -21.09
N GLU A 264 3.97 -5.37 -20.46
CA GLU A 264 4.87 -6.52 -20.71
C GLU A 264 4.31 -7.79 -20.11
N MET A 265 3.73 -7.71 -18.91
CA MET A 265 3.07 -8.87 -18.28
C MET A 265 1.95 -9.44 -19.13
N ILE A 266 1.18 -8.57 -19.81
CA ILE A 266 0.07 -9.01 -20.69
C ILE A 266 0.58 -9.51 -22.03
N ARG A 267 1.56 -8.84 -22.63
CA ARG A 267 2.08 -9.22 -23.97
C ARG A 267 3.01 -10.43 -23.91
N GLN A 268 3.76 -10.58 -22.84
CA GLN A 268 4.82 -11.58 -22.66
C GLN A 268 4.73 -12.28 -21.30
N PRO A 269 3.63 -12.95 -20.98
CA PRO A 269 3.36 -13.48 -19.64
C PRO A 269 4.41 -14.53 -19.18
N LEU A 270 4.97 -15.30 -20.09
CA LEU A 270 6.04 -16.26 -19.78
C LEU A 270 7.35 -15.54 -19.43
N THR A 271 7.70 -14.47 -20.14
CA THR A 271 8.91 -13.68 -19.86
C THR A 271 8.79 -13.00 -18.52
N ALA A 272 7.65 -12.38 -18.23
CA ALA A 272 7.38 -11.76 -16.94
C ALA A 272 7.44 -12.78 -15.78
N ALA A 273 6.87 -13.98 -15.96
CA ALA A 273 6.96 -15.06 -14.98
C ALA A 273 8.42 -15.49 -14.73
N ARG A 274 9.24 -15.63 -15.78
CA ARG A 274 10.68 -15.93 -15.65
C ARG A 274 11.45 -14.86 -14.91
N THR A 275 11.18 -13.59 -15.17
CA THR A 275 11.79 -12.46 -14.46
C THR A 275 11.48 -12.53 -12.97
N VAL A 276 10.22 -12.78 -12.60
CA VAL A 276 9.84 -12.93 -11.20
C VAL A 276 10.46 -14.19 -10.60
N SER A 277 10.48 -15.29 -11.33
CA SER A 277 11.08 -16.56 -10.88
C SER A 277 12.56 -16.39 -10.52
N ALA A 278 13.32 -15.74 -11.40
CA ALA A 278 14.73 -15.45 -11.16
C ALA A 278 14.91 -14.53 -9.94
N PHE A 279 14.07 -13.51 -9.82
CA PHE A 279 14.12 -12.56 -8.72
C PHE A 279 13.80 -13.20 -7.37
N ILE A 280 12.74 -14.02 -7.28
CA ILE A 280 12.35 -14.64 -6.00
C ILE A 280 13.04 -15.99 -5.73
N GLY A 281 13.73 -16.55 -6.73
CA GLY A 281 14.38 -17.86 -6.61
C GLY A 281 13.39 -19.02 -6.45
N ALA A 282 12.25 -18.96 -7.17
CA ALA A 282 11.24 -20.02 -7.21
C ALA A 282 10.56 -20.00 -8.57
N GLU A 283 10.19 -21.16 -9.09
CA GLU A 283 9.50 -21.27 -10.37
C GLU A 283 8.07 -20.73 -10.23
N VAL A 284 7.78 -19.63 -10.89
CA VAL A 284 6.46 -18.98 -10.92
C VAL A 284 5.69 -19.51 -12.13
N ARG A 285 4.42 -19.86 -11.93
CA ARG A 285 3.53 -20.23 -13.02
C ARG A 285 3.33 -19.07 -14.00
N PRO A 286 3.02 -19.37 -15.27
CA PRO A 286 2.69 -18.31 -16.25
C PRO A 286 1.63 -17.36 -15.70
N LEU A 287 1.76 -16.08 -16.07
CA LEU A 287 0.80 -15.06 -15.68
C LEU A 287 -0.46 -15.20 -16.52
N GLU A 288 -1.43 -15.93 -15.98
CA GLU A 288 -2.72 -16.11 -16.63
C GLU A 288 -3.71 -15.03 -16.16
N PRO A 289 -4.52 -14.48 -17.07
CA PRO A 289 -5.61 -13.63 -16.70
C PRO A 289 -6.61 -14.37 -15.79
N PRO A 290 -7.34 -13.66 -14.89
CA PRO A 290 -8.40 -14.28 -14.11
C PRO A 290 -9.44 -14.90 -15.05
N PRO A 291 -9.98 -16.08 -14.72
CA PRO A 291 -11.14 -16.63 -15.42
C PRO A 291 -12.34 -15.71 -15.12
N GLY A 292 -13.13 -15.44 -16.14
CA GLY A 292 -14.33 -14.63 -15.99
C GLY A 292 -14.70 -13.89 -17.26
N PRO A 293 -15.87 -13.26 -17.28
CA PRO A 293 -16.34 -12.51 -18.45
C PRO A 293 -15.52 -11.24 -18.72
N ASP A 294 -14.81 -10.73 -17.71
CA ASP A 294 -14.03 -9.50 -17.82
C ASP A 294 -12.54 -9.84 -17.97
N PRO A 295 -12.01 -9.85 -19.21
CA PRO A 295 -10.58 -10.02 -19.43
C PRO A 295 -9.80 -8.85 -18.80
N PRO A 296 -8.52 -9.04 -18.47
CA PRO A 296 -7.67 -7.95 -18.04
C PRO A 296 -7.76 -6.81 -19.05
N ALA A 297 -7.91 -5.58 -18.55
CA ALA A 297 -8.06 -4.44 -19.43
C ALA A 297 -6.85 -4.30 -20.36
N GLU A 298 -7.10 -4.28 -21.67
CA GLU A 298 -6.05 -4.13 -22.68
C GLU A 298 -5.22 -2.87 -22.43
N PRO A 299 -3.89 -2.94 -22.63
CA PRO A 299 -3.05 -1.75 -22.61
C PRO A 299 -3.55 -0.69 -23.60
N GLY A 300 -3.75 0.53 -23.14
CA GLY A 300 -4.27 1.64 -23.95
C GLY A 300 -5.78 1.70 -24.06
N SER A 301 -6.52 0.90 -23.28
CA SER A 301 -8.00 0.91 -23.21
C SER A 301 -8.56 2.26 -22.77
N TRP A 302 -7.78 3.08 -22.08
CA TRP A 302 -8.11 4.45 -21.70
C TRP A 302 -8.61 5.32 -22.87
N ARG A 303 -8.15 5.06 -24.11
CA ARG A 303 -8.56 5.80 -25.30
C ARG A 303 -10.05 5.69 -25.61
N ARG A 304 -10.67 4.60 -25.14
CA ARG A 304 -12.13 4.35 -25.29
C ARG A 304 -12.92 4.70 -24.03
N GLN A 305 -12.24 4.83 -22.89
CA GLN A 305 -12.89 4.95 -21.58
C GLN A 305 -12.85 6.38 -21.03
N LEU A 306 -11.80 7.15 -21.32
CA LEU A 306 -11.69 8.53 -20.85
C LEU A 306 -12.25 9.50 -21.91
N SER A 307 -13.04 10.48 -21.43
CA SER A 307 -13.42 11.61 -22.27
C SER A 307 -12.21 12.51 -22.57
N PRO A 308 -12.26 13.33 -23.63
CA PRO A 308 -11.18 14.28 -23.92
C PRO A 308 -10.85 15.20 -22.74
N ALA A 309 -11.85 15.66 -22.00
CA ALA A 309 -11.67 16.53 -20.84
C ALA A 309 -10.97 15.78 -19.69
N GLN A 310 -11.36 14.54 -19.40
CA GLN A 310 -10.69 13.70 -18.41
C GLN A 310 -9.24 13.42 -18.79
N LEU A 311 -8.99 13.08 -20.06
CA LEU A 311 -7.63 12.84 -20.55
C LEU A 311 -6.74 14.07 -20.37
N ALA A 312 -7.22 15.24 -20.80
CA ALA A 312 -6.47 16.49 -20.64
C ALA A 312 -6.14 16.80 -19.18
N GLU A 313 -7.10 16.59 -18.27
CA GLU A 313 -6.87 16.76 -16.84
C GLU A 313 -5.85 15.75 -16.28
N VAL A 314 -5.95 14.48 -16.64
CA VAL A 314 -5.01 13.42 -16.23
C VAL A 314 -3.60 13.73 -16.72
N GLU A 315 -3.43 14.11 -17.98
CA GLU A 315 -2.12 14.43 -18.54
C GLU A 315 -1.53 15.74 -17.97
N ARG A 316 -2.36 16.71 -17.64
CA ARG A 316 -1.93 17.92 -16.92
C ARG A 316 -1.41 17.60 -15.50
N ILE A 317 -2.05 16.69 -14.78
CA ILE A 317 -1.71 16.35 -13.38
C ILE A 317 -0.53 15.36 -13.31
N ALA A 318 -0.49 14.38 -14.18
CA ALA A 318 0.42 13.24 -14.09
C ALA A 318 1.40 13.12 -15.27
N GLY A 319 1.42 14.10 -16.18
CA GLY A 319 2.21 14.04 -17.42
C GLY A 319 3.70 13.86 -17.19
N ASP A 320 4.28 14.49 -16.18
CA ASP A 320 5.70 14.35 -15.87
C ASP A 320 6.03 12.93 -15.40
N GLU A 321 5.21 12.35 -14.54
CA GLU A 321 5.39 10.97 -14.11
C GLU A 321 5.14 9.97 -15.23
N LEU A 322 4.16 10.22 -16.13
CA LEU A 322 3.96 9.40 -17.33
C LEU A 322 5.22 9.37 -18.18
N ARG A 323 5.79 10.54 -18.54
CA ARG A 323 7.06 10.62 -19.29
C ARG A 323 8.20 9.93 -18.57
N ARG A 324 8.32 10.17 -17.25
CA ARG A 324 9.40 9.62 -16.40
C ARG A 324 9.40 8.09 -16.36
N VAL A 325 8.22 7.47 -16.45
CA VAL A 325 8.09 6.01 -16.52
C VAL A 325 7.91 5.50 -17.96
N GLY A 326 8.17 6.34 -18.97
CA GLY A 326 8.30 5.94 -20.38
C GLY A 326 6.99 5.86 -21.16
N TYR A 327 5.92 6.55 -20.72
CA TYR A 327 4.70 6.71 -21.51
C TYR A 327 4.70 8.04 -22.27
N SER A 328 4.34 7.99 -23.55
CA SER A 328 4.18 9.21 -24.36
C SER A 328 2.95 10.00 -23.91
N VAL A 329 3.10 11.30 -23.78
CA VAL A 329 2.03 12.26 -23.48
C VAL A 329 1.93 13.20 -24.68
N ALA A 330 0.71 13.53 -25.11
CA ALA A 330 0.51 14.53 -26.15
C ALA A 330 1.15 15.86 -25.71
N SER A 331 1.90 16.48 -26.61
CA SER A 331 2.57 17.77 -26.40
C SER A 331 1.57 18.92 -26.60
#